data_4f8c841acc0560bce52bd4c5d8ef5e08
#
_entry.id   4f8c841acc0560bce52bd4c5d8ef5e08
#
_cell.length_a   1.000
_cell.length_b   1.000
_cell.length_c   1.000
_cell.angle_alpha   90.00
_cell.angle_beta   90.00
_cell.angle_gamma   90.00
#
_symmetry.space_group_name_H-M   'P 1'
#
loop_
_entity.id
_entity.type
_entity.pdbx_description
1 polymer ?
#
loop_
_entity_poly.entity_id
_entity_poly.type
_entity_poly.pdbx_seq_one_letter_code
_entity_poly.pdbx_strand_id
1 'polypeptide(L)'
;SFDMDLLKWSRRKSVIVSLIAIIVLSMPCVLGFNVLADFQPVGAGSTIMDLEDFIVSNNLLPLGSLGYLLFITRKNGWGWENFLAEVNTGKGLKFPAMLKAYVGYGIPVIIMIIYLKGYYDKFSGMSTAAFVTWMMIAVLFLGFVLFCALTSSKKKKSE
;
A
#
# COMPACT_ATOMS: atom_id res chain seq x y z
N SER A 1 10.80 -14.29 9.81
CA SER A 1 12.03 -14.12 9.02
C SER A 1 12.40 -12.66 8.84
N PHE A 2 11.50 -11.76 8.36
CA PHE A 2 11.80 -10.33 8.17
C PHE A 2 12.47 -9.67 9.39
N ASP A 3 11.87 -9.79 10.59
CA ASP A 3 12.42 -9.22 11.82
C ASP A 3 13.74 -9.83 12.24
N MET A 4 13.95 -11.10 11.95
CA MET A 4 15.21 -11.79 12.22
C MET A 4 16.31 -11.38 11.25
N ASP A 5 15.96 -11.19 9.99
CA ASP A 5 16.91 -10.88 8.91
C ASP A 5 17.31 -9.40 8.90
N LEU A 6 16.34 -8.50 9.08
CA LEU A 6 16.57 -7.05 9.06
C LEU A 6 16.96 -6.48 10.42
N LEU A 7 16.26 -6.87 11.49
CA LEU A 7 16.48 -6.34 12.85
C LEU A 7 17.43 -7.21 13.68
N LYS A 8 17.89 -8.33 13.12
CA LYS A 8 18.78 -9.31 13.81
C LYS A 8 18.22 -9.77 15.16
N TRP A 9 16.90 -9.86 15.27
CA TRP A 9 16.24 -10.31 16.49
C TRP A 9 16.28 -11.82 16.63
N SER A 10 16.31 -12.30 17.88
CA SER A 10 16.11 -13.73 18.14
C SER A 10 14.68 -14.13 17.80
N ARG A 11 14.48 -15.40 17.39
CA ARG A 11 13.15 -15.95 17.04
C ARG A 11 12.12 -15.73 18.14
N ARG A 12 12.49 -15.93 19.41
CA ARG A 12 11.58 -15.72 20.55
C ARG A 12 11.15 -14.27 20.67
N LYS A 13 12.07 -13.32 20.55
CA LYS A 13 11.78 -11.88 20.60
C LYS A 13 10.86 -11.46 19.46
N SER A 14 11.13 -11.93 18.24
CA SER A 14 10.30 -11.64 17.07
C SER A 14 8.87 -12.11 17.26
N VAL A 15 8.67 -13.37 17.74
CA VAL A 15 7.34 -13.94 17.98
C VAL A 15 6.59 -13.17 19.07
N ILE A 16 7.24 -12.82 20.19
CA ILE A 16 6.59 -12.11 21.31
C ILE A 16 6.18 -10.70 20.85
N VAL A 17 7.06 -9.98 20.18
CA VAL A 17 6.75 -8.62 19.69
C VAL A 17 5.62 -8.65 18.66
N SER A 18 5.65 -9.60 17.72
CA SER A 18 4.58 -9.77 16.74
C SER A 18 3.25 -10.11 17.40
N LEU A 19 3.26 -10.99 18.41
CA LEU A 19 2.05 -11.35 19.17
C LEU A 19 1.45 -10.13 19.88
N ILE A 20 2.29 -9.38 20.60
CA ILE A 20 1.85 -8.15 21.29
C ILE A 20 1.30 -7.14 20.28
N ALA A 21 1.99 -6.93 19.16
CA ALA A 21 1.54 -6.01 18.11
C ALA A 21 0.17 -6.42 17.54
N ILE A 22 -0.05 -7.72 17.27
CA ILE A 22 -1.33 -8.23 16.79
C ILE A 22 -2.43 -8.00 17.82
N ILE A 23 -2.18 -8.31 19.10
CA ILE A 23 -3.16 -8.09 20.18
C ILE A 23 -3.53 -6.60 20.27
N VAL A 24 -2.53 -5.71 20.30
CA VAL A 24 -2.77 -4.26 20.40
C VAL A 24 -3.53 -3.73 19.18
N LEU A 25 -3.17 -4.18 17.97
CA LEU A 25 -3.84 -3.75 16.74
C LEU A 25 -5.25 -4.33 16.56
N SER A 26 -5.56 -5.49 17.17
CA SER A 26 -6.90 -6.07 17.13
C SER A 26 -7.84 -5.49 18.20
N MET A 27 -7.30 -4.85 19.23
CA MET A 27 -8.12 -4.24 20.30
C MET A 27 -9.15 -3.23 19.79
N PRO A 28 -8.82 -2.27 18.90
CA PRO A 28 -9.80 -1.33 18.37
C PRO A 28 -10.98 -2.01 17.68
N CYS A 29 -10.74 -3.11 16.92
CA CYS A 29 -11.81 -3.90 16.31
C CYS A 29 -12.80 -4.43 17.37
N VAL A 30 -12.27 -5.05 18.43
CA VAL A 30 -13.11 -5.62 19.51
C VAL A 30 -13.88 -4.53 20.24
N LEU A 31 -13.22 -3.42 20.56
CA LEU A 31 -13.86 -2.28 21.22
C LEU A 31 -14.92 -1.61 20.34
N GLY A 32 -14.74 -1.63 19.01
CA GLY A 32 -15.68 -1.09 18.05
C GLY A 32 -17.05 -1.78 18.03
N PHE A 33 -17.12 -3.02 18.53
CA PHE A 33 -18.40 -3.75 18.68
C PHE A 33 -19.04 -3.57 20.07
N ASN A 34 -18.36 -2.92 21.02
CA ASN A 34 -18.83 -2.76 22.39
C ASN A 34 -18.79 -1.29 22.83
N VAL A 35 -17.70 -0.88 23.44
CA VAL A 35 -17.54 0.45 24.07
C VAL A 35 -17.55 1.59 23.04
N LEU A 36 -17.05 1.33 21.84
CA LEU A 36 -16.95 2.30 20.75
C LEU A 36 -17.96 2.03 19.61
N ALA A 37 -19.06 1.33 19.90
CA ALA A 37 -20.09 1.01 18.91
C ALA A 37 -20.75 2.26 18.29
N ASP A 38 -20.82 3.36 19.04
CA ASP A 38 -21.35 4.64 18.56
C ASP A 38 -20.36 5.42 17.68
N PHE A 39 -19.09 5.02 17.65
CA PHE A 39 -18.09 5.63 16.79
C PHE A 39 -18.16 5.08 15.37
N GLN A 40 -18.69 5.88 14.45
CA GLN A 40 -18.96 5.53 13.05
C GLN A 40 -18.04 6.30 12.08
N PRO A 41 -16.78 5.90 11.95
CA PRO A 41 -15.75 6.71 11.28
C PRO A 41 -15.92 6.83 9.75
N VAL A 42 -16.55 5.83 9.11
CA VAL A 42 -16.72 5.79 7.65
C VAL A 42 -18.18 5.90 7.21
N GLY A 43 -19.03 6.47 8.05
CA GLY A 43 -20.44 6.73 7.75
C GLY A 43 -21.39 6.02 8.68
N ALA A 44 -22.69 6.36 8.58
CA ALA A 44 -23.74 5.80 9.43
C ALA A 44 -23.79 4.27 9.36
N GLY A 45 -23.78 3.62 10.52
CA GLY A 45 -23.79 2.16 10.65
C GLY A 45 -22.42 1.50 10.48
N SER A 46 -21.34 2.27 10.26
CA SER A 46 -19.99 1.71 10.16
C SER A 46 -19.37 1.44 11.52
N THR A 47 -18.49 0.47 11.57
CA THR A 47 -17.68 0.09 12.72
C THR A 47 -16.22 0.49 12.57
N ILE A 48 -15.41 0.34 13.61
CA ILE A 48 -13.95 0.51 13.53
C ILE A 48 -13.36 -0.55 12.58
N MET A 49 -13.91 -1.76 12.54
CA MET A 49 -13.49 -2.80 11.60
C MET A 49 -13.66 -2.36 10.14
N ASP A 50 -14.76 -1.65 9.80
CA ASP A 50 -14.97 -1.11 8.46
C ASP A 50 -13.92 -0.05 8.08
N LEU A 51 -13.46 0.73 9.06
CA LEU A 51 -12.34 1.68 8.86
C LEU A 51 -11.02 0.94 8.63
N GLU A 52 -10.73 -0.09 9.42
CA GLU A 52 -9.49 -0.88 9.28
C GLU A 52 -9.47 -1.61 7.93
N ASP A 53 -10.59 -2.25 7.54
CA ASP A 53 -10.72 -2.88 6.23
C ASP A 53 -10.55 -1.87 5.11
N PHE A 54 -11.16 -0.69 5.21
CA PHE A 54 -10.98 0.38 4.23
C PHE A 54 -9.51 0.84 4.12
N ILE A 55 -8.80 0.99 5.26
CA ILE A 55 -7.37 1.34 5.26
C ILE A 55 -6.54 0.26 4.56
N VAL A 56 -6.79 -1.00 4.83
CA VAL A 56 -6.04 -2.11 4.20
C VAL A 56 -6.40 -2.24 2.73
N SER A 57 -7.69 -2.40 2.41
CA SER A 57 -8.16 -2.75 1.08
C SER A 57 -8.06 -1.58 0.09
N ASN A 58 -8.36 -0.36 0.53
CA ASN A 58 -8.37 0.81 -0.35
C ASN A 58 -7.09 1.67 -0.29
N ASN A 59 -6.21 1.47 0.70
CA ASN A 59 -4.97 2.22 0.79
C ASN A 59 -3.74 1.33 0.67
N LEU A 60 -3.52 0.43 1.64
CA LEU A 60 -2.27 -0.33 1.70
C LEU A 60 -2.07 -1.22 0.47
N LEU A 61 -3.11 -1.91 0.00
CA LEU A 61 -2.99 -2.80 -1.15
C LEU A 61 -2.74 -2.02 -2.47
N PRO A 62 -3.56 -1.03 -2.86
CA PRO A 62 -3.32 -0.30 -4.11
C PRO A 62 -2.04 0.52 -4.07
N LEU A 63 -1.79 1.26 -2.99
CA LEU A 63 -0.60 2.10 -2.87
C LEU A 63 0.68 1.27 -2.74
N GLY A 64 0.63 0.12 -2.05
CA GLY A 64 1.73 -0.83 -1.99
C GLY A 64 2.05 -1.41 -3.37
N SER A 65 1.03 -1.85 -4.10
CA SER A 65 1.20 -2.35 -5.48
C SER A 65 1.77 -1.27 -6.41
N LEU A 66 1.30 -0.03 -6.30
CA LEU A 66 1.84 1.11 -7.04
C LEU A 66 3.31 1.35 -6.69
N GLY A 67 3.67 1.32 -5.40
CA GLY A 67 5.04 1.45 -4.93
C GLY A 67 5.97 0.39 -5.52
N TYR A 68 5.57 -0.89 -5.50
CA TYR A 68 6.33 -1.98 -6.11
C TYR A 68 6.49 -1.82 -7.62
N LEU A 69 5.42 -1.48 -8.34
CA LEU A 69 5.49 -1.25 -9.79
C LEU A 69 6.45 -0.12 -10.15
N LEU A 70 6.39 0.98 -9.43
CA LEU A 70 7.30 2.10 -9.63
C LEU A 70 8.74 1.73 -9.30
N PHE A 71 8.97 0.94 -8.24
CA PHE A 71 10.30 0.45 -7.88
C PHE A 71 10.94 -0.42 -8.97
N ILE A 72 10.18 -1.36 -9.55
CA ILE A 72 10.72 -2.26 -10.60
C ILE A 72 10.83 -1.59 -11.97
N THR A 73 10.04 -0.55 -12.26
CA THR A 73 10.02 0.08 -13.59
C THR A 73 10.89 1.32 -13.70
N ARG A 74 11.16 2.02 -12.59
CA ARG A 74 11.93 3.27 -12.58
C ARG A 74 13.43 3.04 -12.48
N LYS A 75 14.20 3.90 -13.17
CA LYS A 75 15.68 3.85 -13.15
C LYS A 75 16.28 4.15 -11.77
N ASN A 76 15.55 4.84 -10.92
CA ASN A 76 15.97 5.17 -9.55
C ASN A 76 15.65 4.06 -8.53
N GLY A 77 14.87 3.05 -8.92
CA GLY A 77 14.59 1.85 -8.15
C GLY A 77 15.49 0.67 -8.59
N TRP A 78 14.91 -0.52 -8.59
CA TRP A 78 15.61 -1.71 -9.09
C TRP A 78 15.86 -1.65 -10.60
N GLY A 79 14.93 -1.11 -11.34
CA GLY A 79 15.02 -0.88 -12.76
C GLY A 79 14.51 -2.03 -13.61
N TRP A 80 13.94 -1.68 -14.76
CA TRP A 80 13.32 -2.63 -15.69
C TRP A 80 14.27 -3.71 -16.20
N GLU A 81 15.52 -3.36 -16.48
CA GLU A 81 16.51 -4.29 -17.02
C GLU A 81 16.88 -5.39 -16.02
N ASN A 82 17.07 -5.01 -14.75
CA ASN A 82 17.33 -5.97 -13.68
C ASN A 82 16.12 -6.87 -13.43
N PHE A 83 14.91 -6.29 -13.45
CA PHE A 83 13.67 -7.06 -13.35
C PHE A 83 13.54 -8.08 -14.47
N LEU A 84 13.79 -7.69 -15.75
CA LEU A 84 13.75 -8.62 -16.87
C LEU A 84 14.80 -9.71 -16.76
N ALA A 85 16.00 -9.38 -16.33
CA ALA A 85 17.07 -10.35 -16.15
C ALA A 85 16.67 -11.42 -15.13
N GLU A 86 16.11 -11.01 -14.01
CA GLU A 86 15.68 -11.91 -12.93
C GLU A 86 14.50 -12.79 -13.35
N VAL A 87 13.42 -12.17 -13.85
CA VAL A 87 12.19 -12.89 -14.25
C VAL A 87 12.44 -13.87 -15.41
N ASN A 88 13.37 -13.55 -16.29
CA ASN A 88 13.73 -14.41 -17.43
C ASN A 88 14.83 -15.41 -17.10
N THR A 89 15.23 -15.55 -15.85
CA THR A 89 16.17 -16.55 -15.40
C THR A 89 15.52 -17.94 -15.41
N GLY A 90 16.20 -18.94 -15.98
CA GLY A 90 15.73 -20.32 -16.03
C GLY A 90 15.05 -20.72 -17.34
N LYS A 91 14.43 -21.92 -17.34
CA LYS A 91 13.75 -22.53 -18.49
C LYS A 91 12.23 -22.31 -18.35
N GLY A 92 11.61 -21.62 -19.30
CA GLY A 92 10.16 -21.37 -19.29
C GLY A 92 9.75 -20.25 -20.24
N LEU A 93 8.48 -19.82 -20.12
CA LEU A 93 7.95 -18.67 -20.85
C LEU A 93 8.68 -17.40 -20.38
N LYS A 94 9.26 -16.69 -21.35
CA LYS A 94 9.98 -15.45 -21.06
C LYS A 94 9.05 -14.24 -21.05
N PHE A 95 9.24 -13.37 -20.07
CA PHE A 95 8.49 -12.13 -19.98
C PHE A 95 8.95 -11.16 -21.09
N PRO A 96 8.03 -10.69 -21.96
CA PRO A 96 8.41 -9.89 -23.12
C PRO A 96 8.80 -8.46 -22.72
N ALA A 97 9.92 -7.98 -23.24
CA ALA A 97 10.42 -6.63 -22.96
C ALA A 97 9.47 -5.51 -23.44
N MET A 98 8.63 -5.79 -24.46
CA MET A 98 7.69 -4.80 -24.99
C MET A 98 6.58 -4.40 -24.01
N LEU A 99 6.35 -5.16 -22.93
CA LEU A 99 5.40 -4.80 -21.88
C LEU A 99 5.90 -3.67 -20.94
N LYS A 100 7.11 -3.16 -21.15
CA LYS A 100 7.69 -2.07 -20.35
C LYS A 100 6.75 -0.85 -20.21
N ALA A 101 6.18 -0.40 -21.33
CA ALA A 101 5.27 0.76 -21.32
C ALA A 101 3.95 0.45 -20.59
N TYR A 102 3.42 -0.76 -20.79
CA TYR A 102 2.19 -1.18 -20.13
C TYR A 102 2.38 -1.32 -18.61
N VAL A 103 3.44 -2.01 -18.18
CA VAL A 103 3.74 -2.20 -16.74
C VAL A 103 4.22 -0.92 -16.09
N GLY A 104 4.97 -0.07 -16.80
CA GLY A 104 5.55 1.16 -16.27
C GLY A 104 4.61 2.35 -16.21
N TYR A 105 3.57 2.38 -17.04
CA TYR A 105 2.62 3.50 -17.12
C TYR A 105 1.16 3.03 -17.10
N GLY A 106 0.80 2.00 -17.86
CA GLY A 106 -0.57 1.51 -17.97
C GLY A 106 -1.12 1.02 -16.64
N ILE A 107 -0.46 0.06 -16.02
CA ILE A 107 -0.91 -0.51 -14.73
C ILE A 107 -0.89 0.55 -13.60
N PRO A 108 0.15 1.39 -13.42
CA PRO A 108 0.11 2.47 -12.44
C PRO A 108 -1.08 3.41 -12.59
N VAL A 109 -1.41 3.81 -13.82
CA VAL A 109 -2.59 4.68 -14.07
C VAL A 109 -3.89 3.96 -13.69
N ILE A 110 -4.05 2.69 -14.06
CA ILE A 110 -5.22 1.89 -13.69
C ILE A 110 -5.36 1.79 -12.16
N ILE A 111 -4.27 1.51 -11.45
CA ILE A 111 -4.27 1.44 -9.98
C ILE A 111 -4.68 2.79 -9.38
N MET A 112 -4.17 3.91 -9.88
CA MET A 112 -4.55 5.24 -9.40
C MET A 112 -6.04 5.53 -9.61
N ILE A 113 -6.59 5.14 -10.76
CA ILE A 113 -8.02 5.29 -11.05
C ILE A 113 -8.86 4.43 -10.09
N ILE A 114 -8.51 3.15 -9.90
CA ILE A 114 -9.21 2.25 -8.99
C ILE A 114 -9.13 2.77 -7.55
N TYR A 115 -7.98 3.27 -7.13
CA TYR A 115 -7.78 3.86 -5.81
C TYR A 115 -8.70 5.06 -5.56
N LEU A 116 -8.70 6.05 -6.46
CA LEU A 116 -9.55 7.24 -6.33
C LEU A 116 -11.04 6.88 -6.44
N LYS A 117 -11.39 5.92 -7.32
CA LYS A 117 -12.76 5.42 -7.43
C LYS A 117 -13.24 4.76 -6.16
N GLY A 118 -12.40 3.97 -5.48
CA GLY A 118 -12.73 3.35 -4.18
C GLY A 118 -13.10 4.39 -3.11
N TYR A 119 -12.37 5.51 -3.06
CA TYR A 119 -12.73 6.63 -2.18
C TYR A 119 -14.03 7.32 -2.59
N TYR A 120 -14.22 7.56 -3.88
CA TYR A 120 -15.45 8.15 -4.39
C TYR A 120 -16.66 7.28 -4.05
N ASP A 121 -16.62 5.99 -4.35
CA ASP A 121 -17.72 5.06 -4.13
C ASP A 121 -18.07 4.93 -2.63
N LYS A 122 -17.06 4.95 -1.75
CA LYS A 122 -17.25 4.83 -0.31
C LYS A 122 -17.86 6.10 0.33
N PHE A 123 -17.43 7.28 -0.10
CA PHE A 123 -17.74 8.54 0.58
C PHE A 123 -18.71 9.47 -0.17
N SER A 124 -19.13 9.12 -1.40
CA SER A 124 -20.05 9.96 -2.20
C SER A 124 -21.42 10.16 -1.57
N GLY A 125 -21.87 9.26 -0.69
CA GLY A 125 -23.11 9.38 0.06
C GLY A 125 -23.03 10.20 1.34
N MET A 126 -21.86 10.69 1.72
CA MET A 126 -21.67 11.51 2.94
C MET A 126 -21.92 13.01 2.68
N SER A 127 -21.88 13.80 3.76
CA SER A 127 -21.92 15.26 3.62
C SER A 127 -20.78 15.77 2.74
N THR A 128 -21.01 16.86 2.01
CA THR A 128 -20.02 17.44 1.09
C THR A 128 -18.68 17.73 1.79
N ALA A 129 -18.72 18.21 3.03
CA ALA A 129 -17.51 18.49 3.81
C ALA A 129 -16.72 17.22 4.10
N ALA A 130 -17.39 16.13 4.55
CA ALA A 130 -16.75 14.86 4.80
C ALA A 130 -16.17 14.22 3.51
N PHE A 131 -16.94 14.25 2.43
CA PHE A 131 -16.49 13.76 1.13
C PHE A 131 -15.20 14.48 0.65
N VAL A 132 -15.19 15.81 0.69
CA VAL A 132 -14.00 16.61 0.29
C VAL A 132 -12.81 16.28 1.19
N THR A 133 -13.02 16.15 2.50
CA THR A 133 -11.94 15.80 3.44
C THR A 133 -11.33 14.44 3.10
N TRP A 134 -12.15 13.40 2.89
CA TRP A 134 -11.66 12.08 2.53
C TRP A 134 -10.95 12.04 1.17
N MET A 135 -11.48 12.78 0.17
CA MET A 135 -10.82 12.91 -1.12
C MET A 135 -9.47 13.63 -1.03
N MET A 136 -9.35 14.66 -0.19
CA MET A 136 -8.06 15.31 0.06
C MET A 136 -7.06 14.35 0.71
N ILE A 137 -7.50 13.55 1.69
CA ILE A 137 -6.66 12.51 2.31
C ILE A 137 -6.17 11.52 1.25
N ALA A 138 -7.06 11.06 0.36
CA ALA A 138 -6.69 10.16 -0.74
C ALA A 138 -5.59 10.76 -1.64
N VAL A 139 -5.76 12.00 -2.05
CA VAL A 139 -4.78 12.70 -2.91
C VAL A 139 -3.45 12.90 -2.18
N LEU A 140 -3.47 13.23 -0.88
CA LEU A 140 -2.25 13.36 -0.08
C LEU A 140 -1.48 12.05 0.04
N PHE A 141 -2.16 10.93 0.34
CA PHE A 141 -1.52 9.62 0.40
C PHE A 141 -0.95 9.20 -0.96
N LEU A 142 -1.72 9.36 -2.03
CA LEU A 142 -1.26 9.07 -3.38
C LEU A 142 -0.04 9.94 -3.74
N GLY A 143 -0.11 11.23 -3.47
CA GLY A 143 0.98 12.18 -3.70
C GLY A 143 2.23 11.82 -2.90
N PHE A 144 2.07 11.41 -1.65
CA PHE A 144 3.17 10.95 -0.80
C PHE A 144 3.86 9.70 -1.37
N VAL A 145 3.09 8.69 -1.80
CA VAL A 145 3.66 7.47 -2.40
C VAL A 145 4.39 7.79 -3.71
N LEU A 146 3.79 8.62 -4.56
CA LEU A 146 4.41 9.06 -5.82
C LEU A 146 5.69 9.87 -5.54
N PHE A 147 5.64 10.79 -4.58
CA PHE A 147 6.81 11.56 -4.17
C PHE A 147 7.94 10.65 -3.68
N CYS A 148 7.67 9.72 -2.78
CA CYS A 148 8.66 8.76 -2.30
C CYS A 148 9.24 7.91 -3.44
N ALA A 149 8.39 7.41 -4.33
CA ALA A 149 8.81 6.58 -5.46
C ALA A 149 9.63 7.35 -6.50
N LEU A 150 9.35 8.65 -6.69
CA LEU A 150 10.07 9.49 -7.65
C LEU A 150 11.36 10.08 -7.08
N THR A 151 11.38 10.34 -5.76
CA THR A 151 12.50 10.97 -5.05
C THR A 151 13.47 9.96 -4.48
N SER A 152 13.11 8.64 -4.48
CA SER A 152 14.01 7.57 -3.98
C SER A 152 15.36 7.67 -4.67
N SER A 153 16.28 8.16 -3.89
CA SER A 153 17.50 8.85 -4.28
C SER A 153 18.54 7.90 -4.86
N LYS A 154 19.22 8.40 -5.90
CA LYS A 154 20.63 8.23 -6.20
C LYS A 154 21.49 7.99 -4.95
N LYS A 155 21.49 6.78 -4.42
CA LYS A 155 22.67 6.34 -3.72
C LYS A 155 23.75 6.17 -4.79
N LYS A 156 24.56 7.22 -4.97
CA LYS A 156 25.78 7.22 -5.72
C LYS A 156 26.45 5.87 -5.48
N LYS A 157 26.67 5.08 -6.53
CA LYS A 157 27.77 4.13 -6.58
C LYS A 157 29.05 4.97 -6.35
N SER A 158 29.51 5.02 -5.14
CA SER A 158 30.91 5.26 -4.85
C SER A 158 31.51 3.89 -4.67
N GLU A 159 32.36 3.55 -5.61
CA GLU A 159 33.25 2.40 -5.75
C GLU A 159 32.65 1.16 -6.37
#